data_4b768dd405b7f0b473c6274113c45677
#
_entry.id   4b768dd405b7f0b473c6274113c45677
#
_cell.length_a   1.000
_cell.length_b   1.000
_cell.length_c   1.000
_cell.angle_alpha   90.00
_cell.angle_beta   90.00
_cell.angle_gamma   90.00
#
_symmetry.space_group_name_H-M   'P 1'
#
loop_
_entity.id
_entity.type
_entity.pdbx_description
1 polymer ?
#
loop_
_entity_poly.entity_id
_entity_poly.type
_entity_poly.pdbx_seq_one_letter_code
_entity_poly.pdbx_strand_id
1 'polypeptide(L)'
;MAERMLAAARRDEDQGETSLRPQTLSEFIGQPKVCSNLKVFIEAARGRREALDHVLFAGPPGLGKTTLAQIVARELGVNFRATSGPVIAKAGDLAALLTNLEDRDVLFIDEIHRLAPAVEEILYPAMEDFQLDLIIGEGPAARSVRIDLSRFTLIGATTRTGLLTTPLRERFGIPIRLDFYGVPELEEIVRRGARLLALPLTPEGAHEIARRARGTPRVAGRLLRRVRDFASVDGSAAVDAKIADRALAQLEVDSRGLDALDHRYLRCIAVNYGGGPVGIETIAAALSEPRDAIEEIIEPYLLQQGFIARTPRGRVLTPSAFTHLGLPAPSPSSNGQYGMFGQDPND
;
A
#
# COMPACT_ATOMS: atom_id res chain seq x y z
N MET A 1 -21.01 -4.22 6.23
CA MET A 1 -19.86 -5.14 6.08
C MET A 1 -18.91 -4.92 7.24
N ALA A 2 -18.53 -5.98 7.98
CA ALA A 2 -17.49 -5.84 8.99
C ALA A 2 -16.16 -5.52 8.28
N GLU A 3 -15.49 -4.49 8.73
CA GLU A 3 -14.19 -4.10 8.19
C GLU A 3 -13.13 -5.15 8.52
N ARG A 4 -12.34 -5.52 7.52
CA ARG A 4 -11.34 -6.57 7.64
C ARG A 4 -10.13 -6.12 8.47
N MET A 5 -9.80 -6.85 9.57
CA MET A 5 -8.70 -6.51 10.48
C MET A 5 -7.34 -6.45 9.78
N LEU A 6 -7.08 -7.38 8.87
CA LEU A 6 -5.81 -7.48 8.15
C LEU A 6 -5.76 -6.67 6.84
N ALA A 7 -6.82 -5.91 6.53
CA ALA A 7 -6.79 -5.04 5.36
C ALA A 7 -5.65 -4.02 5.49
N ALA A 8 -4.81 -3.92 4.45
CA ALA A 8 -3.75 -2.92 4.41
C ALA A 8 -4.26 -1.51 4.11
N ALA A 9 -5.55 -1.35 3.76
CA ALA A 9 -6.19 -0.06 3.58
C ALA A 9 -6.33 0.71 4.90
N ARG A 10 -6.38 2.04 4.81
CA ARG A 10 -6.56 2.91 5.98
C ARG A 10 -7.97 2.75 6.56
N ARG A 11 -8.07 2.74 7.89
CA ARG A 11 -9.32 2.66 8.65
C ARG A 11 -9.39 3.82 9.64
N ASP A 12 -10.59 4.13 10.15
CA ASP A 12 -10.78 5.17 11.17
C ASP A 12 -10.00 4.88 12.46
N GLU A 13 -9.86 3.60 12.82
CA GLU A 13 -9.04 3.16 13.97
C GLU A 13 -7.55 3.54 13.82
N ASP A 14 -7.07 3.78 12.60
CA ASP A 14 -5.68 4.18 12.35
C ASP A 14 -5.41 5.65 12.73
N GLN A 15 -6.42 6.41 13.12
CA GLN A 15 -6.23 7.80 13.62
C GLN A 15 -5.33 7.82 14.87
N GLY A 16 -5.37 6.76 15.69
CA GLY A 16 -4.44 6.58 16.83
C GLY A 16 -3.00 6.21 16.44
N GLU A 17 -2.73 5.90 15.17
CA GLU A 17 -1.37 5.55 14.70
C GLU A 17 -0.40 6.72 14.72
N THR A 18 -0.87 7.95 14.72
CA THR A 18 -0.01 9.14 14.64
C THR A 18 1.06 9.14 15.75
N SER A 19 0.73 8.62 16.95
CA SER A 19 1.66 8.50 18.06
C SER A 19 2.73 7.42 17.88
N LEU A 20 2.48 6.42 17.03
CA LEU A 20 3.41 5.32 16.76
C LEU A 20 4.29 5.55 15.53
N ARG A 21 4.00 6.56 14.71
CA ARG A 21 4.74 6.81 13.48
C ARG A 21 6.12 7.36 13.76
N PRO A 22 7.16 6.91 13.02
CA PRO A 22 8.47 7.52 13.06
C PRO A 22 8.40 8.99 12.59
N GLN A 23 9.24 9.81 13.18
CA GLN A 23 9.27 11.25 12.94
C GLN A 23 10.47 11.68 12.11
N THR A 24 11.50 10.85 12.02
CA THR A 24 12.75 11.08 11.29
C THR A 24 13.12 9.85 10.47
N LEU A 25 14.01 10.01 9.47
CA LEU A 25 14.55 8.88 8.69
C LEU A 25 15.31 7.89 9.57
N SER A 26 15.96 8.36 10.65
CA SER A 26 16.69 7.49 11.58
C SER A 26 15.77 6.59 12.42
N GLU A 27 14.52 7.00 12.63
CA GLU A 27 13.51 6.19 13.31
C GLU A 27 12.75 5.27 12.36
N PHE A 28 12.88 5.48 11.03
CA PHE A 28 12.16 4.72 10.04
C PHE A 28 12.84 3.36 9.84
N ILE A 29 12.18 2.31 10.32
CA ILE A 29 12.66 0.94 10.24
C ILE A 29 12.36 0.38 8.86
N GLY A 30 13.30 -0.37 8.29
CA GLY A 30 13.18 -0.99 6.99
C GLY A 30 13.50 -0.07 5.81
N GLN A 31 13.40 -0.59 4.60
CA GLN A 31 13.67 0.14 3.35
C GLN A 31 15.05 0.82 3.30
N PRO A 32 16.17 0.17 3.68
CA PRO A 32 17.45 0.83 3.95
C PRO A 32 17.99 1.62 2.75
N LYS A 33 17.83 1.10 1.53
CA LYS A 33 18.26 1.81 0.30
C LYS A 33 17.47 3.08 0.06
N VAL A 34 16.14 3.02 0.31
CA VAL A 34 15.25 4.19 0.18
C VAL A 34 15.64 5.27 1.17
N CYS A 35 15.80 4.92 2.44
CA CYS A 35 16.19 5.85 3.49
C CYS A 35 17.57 6.48 3.24
N SER A 36 18.54 5.67 2.80
CA SER A 36 19.89 6.16 2.45
C SER A 36 19.85 7.17 1.30
N ASN A 37 19.11 6.88 0.23
CA ASN A 37 19.00 7.78 -0.93
C ASN A 37 18.23 9.07 -0.56
N LEU A 38 17.08 8.95 0.15
CA LEU A 38 16.34 10.13 0.60
C LEU A 38 17.17 11.04 1.48
N LYS A 39 17.99 10.48 2.38
CA LYS A 39 18.90 11.26 3.21
C LYS A 39 19.84 12.12 2.37
N VAL A 40 20.47 11.54 1.35
CA VAL A 40 21.38 12.27 0.44
C VAL A 40 20.63 13.38 -0.29
N PHE A 41 19.45 13.09 -0.85
CA PHE A 41 18.66 14.06 -1.62
C PHE A 41 18.19 15.22 -0.73
N ILE A 42 17.72 14.94 0.48
CA ILE A 42 17.28 15.95 1.45
C ILE A 42 18.45 16.83 1.88
N GLU A 43 19.61 16.24 2.24
CA GLU A 43 20.81 16.98 2.64
C GLU A 43 21.32 17.89 1.51
N ALA A 44 21.30 17.41 0.28
CA ALA A 44 21.70 18.17 -0.90
C ALA A 44 20.76 19.36 -1.15
N ALA A 45 19.43 19.13 -1.16
CA ALA A 45 18.43 20.20 -1.35
C ALA A 45 18.53 21.26 -0.24
N ARG A 46 18.66 20.85 1.01
CA ARG A 46 18.87 21.78 2.15
C ARG A 46 20.15 22.61 2.00
N GLY A 47 21.26 21.98 1.59
CA GLY A 47 22.55 22.66 1.40
C GLY A 47 22.48 23.74 0.33
N ARG A 48 21.74 23.48 -0.76
CA ARG A 48 21.51 24.46 -1.84
C ARG A 48 20.40 25.45 -1.54
N ARG A 49 19.59 25.21 -0.51
CA ARG A 49 18.36 25.98 -0.19
C ARG A 49 17.35 25.97 -1.33
N GLU A 50 17.20 24.84 -2.00
CA GLU A 50 16.28 24.60 -3.11
C GLU A 50 15.13 23.67 -2.68
N ALA A 51 14.04 23.71 -3.43
CA ALA A 51 13.02 22.67 -3.34
C ALA A 51 13.64 21.30 -3.72
N LEU A 52 13.22 20.23 -3.07
CA LEU A 52 13.59 18.88 -3.47
C LEU A 52 12.89 18.55 -4.79
N ASP A 53 13.53 17.80 -5.67
CA ASP A 53 12.89 17.25 -6.86
C ASP A 53 11.61 16.47 -6.48
N HIS A 54 10.64 16.44 -7.40
CA HIS A 54 9.38 15.76 -7.18
C HIS A 54 9.59 14.26 -6.94
N VAL A 55 8.93 13.72 -5.91
CA VAL A 55 9.08 12.32 -5.44
C VAL A 55 7.82 11.51 -5.73
N LEU A 56 7.97 10.34 -6.31
CA LEU A 56 6.87 9.38 -6.46
C LEU A 56 7.09 8.16 -5.56
N PHE A 57 6.25 7.99 -4.56
CA PHE A 57 6.21 6.76 -3.76
C PHE A 57 5.24 5.76 -4.36
N ALA A 58 5.73 4.62 -4.78
CA ALA A 58 4.95 3.52 -5.33
C ALA A 58 5.04 2.27 -4.44
N GLY A 59 3.96 1.52 -4.34
CA GLY A 59 3.95 0.24 -3.63
C GLY A 59 2.63 -0.06 -2.93
N PRO A 60 2.44 -1.27 -2.44
CA PRO A 60 1.25 -1.71 -1.73
C PRO A 60 0.81 -0.77 -0.61
N PRO A 61 -0.46 -0.81 -0.20
CA PRO A 61 -0.94 0.02 0.92
C PRO A 61 -0.30 -0.42 2.25
N GLY A 62 -0.16 0.53 3.19
CA GLY A 62 0.33 0.22 4.54
C GLY A 62 1.86 0.14 4.72
N LEU A 63 2.66 0.44 3.69
CA LEU A 63 4.13 0.37 3.72
C LEU A 63 4.83 1.65 4.20
N GLY A 64 4.09 2.71 4.52
CA GLY A 64 4.65 3.94 5.08
C GLY A 64 4.86 5.09 4.09
N LYS A 65 4.26 5.08 2.88
CA LYS A 65 4.37 6.16 1.88
C LYS A 65 4.07 7.55 2.47
N THR A 66 2.92 7.70 3.12
CA THR A 66 2.51 8.94 3.78
C THR A 66 3.45 9.34 4.93
N THR A 67 3.95 8.36 5.68
CA THR A 67 4.91 8.59 6.76
C THR A 67 6.23 9.12 6.22
N LEU A 68 6.77 8.52 5.15
CA LEU A 68 7.99 9.01 4.50
C LEU A 68 7.80 10.42 3.94
N ALA A 69 6.65 10.73 3.33
CA ALA A 69 6.36 12.07 2.84
C ALA A 69 6.38 13.13 3.97
N GLN A 70 5.81 12.79 5.13
CA GLN A 70 5.85 13.65 6.32
C GLN A 70 7.28 13.82 6.87
N ILE A 71 8.06 12.74 6.89
CA ILE A 71 9.47 12.79 7.32
C ILE A 71 10.28 13.68 6.37
N VAL A 72 10.11 13.54 5.05
CA VAL A 72 10.80 14.38 4.06
C VAL A 72 10.55 15.86 4.32
N ALA A 73 9.28 16.27 4.47
CA ALA A 73 8.95 17.67 4.75
C ALA A 73 9.57 18.16 6.06
N ARG A 74 9.51 17.34 7.12
CA ARG A 74 10.08 17.67 8.42
C ARG A 74 11.60 17.82 8.37
N GLU A 75 12.29 16.91 7.69
CA GLU A 75 13.74 16.97 7.56
C GLU A 75 14.21 18.10 6.63
N LEU A 76 13.40 18.49 5.65
CA LEU A 76 13.61 19.72 4.85
C LEU A 76 13.36 20.98 5.69
N GLY A 77 12.57 20.90 6.77
CA GLY A 77 12.19 22.06 7.60
C GLY A 77 11.17 22.97 6.95
N VAL A 78 10.23 22.41 6.18
CA VAL A 78 9.21 23.12 5.41
C VAL A 78 7.80 22.65 5.77
N ASN A 79 6.76 23.40 5.34
CA ASN A 79 5.39 23.00 5.61
C ASN A 79 4.99 21.75 4.79
N PHE A 80 4.09 20.97 5.36
CA PHE A 80 3.53 19.77 4.75
C PHE A 80 2.03 19.94 4.53
N ARG A 81 1.60 19.96 3.27
CA ARG A 81 0.18 19.97 2.89
C ARG A 81 -0.19 18.64 2.28
N ALA A 82 -1.23 18.00 2.79
CA ALA A 82 -1.66 16.69 2.35
C ALA A 82 -3.07 16.73 1.77
N THR A 83 -3.23 16.04 0.65
CA THR A 83 -4.51 15.79 0.00
C THR A 83 -4.52 14.40 -0.63
N SER A 84 -5.57 14.07 -1.37
CA SER A 84 -5.62 12.81 -2.14
C SER A 84 -6.25 13.04 -3.51
N GLY A 85 -5.91 12.17 -4.48
CA GLY A 85 -6.45 12.26 -5.85
C GLY A 85 -7.97 12.38 -5.89
N PRO A 86 -8.74 11.54 -5.18
CA PRO A 86 -10.20 11.64 -5.16
C PRO A 86 -10.79 12.94 -4.60
N VAL A 87 -10.06 13.65 -3.77
CA VAL A 87 -10.50 14.94 -3.18
C VAL A 87 -10.35 16.08 -4.17
N ILE A 88 -9.38 16.00 -5.09
CA ILE A 88 -9.15 17.00 -6.13
C ILE A 88 -10.09 16.70 -7.30
N ALA A 89 -11.31 17.19 -7.23
CA ALA A 89 -12.34 16.87 -8.21
C ALA A 89 -12.21 17.70 -9.52
N LYS A 90 -11.66 18.90 -9.44
CA LYS A 90 -11.54 19.84 -10.58
C LYS A 90 -10.28 20.70 -10.49
N ALA A 91 -9.95 21.30 -11.61
CA ALA A 91 -8.81 22.19 -11.81
C ALA A 91 -8.68 23.29 -10.74
N GLY A 92 -9.79 23.93 -10.36
CA GLY A 92 -9.81 24.97 -9.34
C GLY A 92 -9.40 24.49 -7.95
N ASP A 93 -9.68 23.22 -7.61
CA ASP A 93 -9.29 22.66 -6.32
C ASP A 93 -7.76 22.52 -6.24
N LEU A 94 -7.12 22.04 -7.32
CA LEU A 94 -5.67 21.94 -7.42
C LEU A 94 -5.03 23.35 -7.43
N ALA A 95 -5.60 24.28 -8.19
CA ALA A 95 -5.11 25.65 -8.26
C ALA A 95 -5.10 26.33 -6.88
N ALA A 96 -6.17 26.17 -6.11
CA ALA A 96 -6.25 26.69 -4.75
C ALA A 96 -5.18 26.09 -3.82
N LEU A 97 -4.86 24.81 -3.99
CA LEU A 97 -3.79 24.17 -3.21
C LEU A 97 -2.42 24.72 -3.59
N LEU A 98 -2.11 24.83 -4.89
CA LEU A 98 -0.81 25.24 -5.41
C LEU A 98 -0.50 26.72 -5.13
N THR A 99 -1.48 27.62 -5.30
CA THR A 99 -1.30 29.07 -5.06
C THR A 99 -1.11 29.41 -3.58
N ASN A 100 -1.47 28.52 -2.66
CA ASN A 100 -1.28 28.69 -1.23
C ASN A 100 0.01 28.04 -0.70
N LEU A 101 0.87 27.50 -1.56
CA LEU A 101 2.17 26.97 -1.15
C LEU A 101 3.19 28.09 -0.99
N GLU A 102 3.99 27.99 0.06
CA GLU A 102 5.17 28.84 0.27
C GLU A 102 6.40 28.23 -0.42
N ASP A 103 7.50 28.98 -0.47
CA ASP A 103 8.72 28.50 -1.10
C ASP A 103 9.26 27.25 -0.44
N ARG A 104 9.52 26.22 -1.24
CA ARG A 104 10.00 24.88 -0.87
C ARG A 104 9.00 24.00 -0.10
N ASP A 105 7.76 24.41 0.10
CA ASP A 105 6.73 23.60 0.71
C ASP A 105 6.57 22.23 0.05
N VAL A 106 6.13 21.24 0.82
CA VAL A 106 5.81 19.90 0.32
C VAL A 106 4.30 19.76 0.17
N LEU A 107 3.85 19.53 -1.06
CA LEU A 107 2.50 19.07 -1.37
C LEU A 107 2.49 17.53 -1.52
N PHE A 108 1.72 16.86 -0.69
CA PHE A 108 1.53 15.41 -0.77
C PHE A 108 0.17 15.07 -1.35
N ILE A 109 0.14 14.26 -2.42
CA ILE A 109 -1.09 13.74 -3.03
C ILE A 109 -1.10 12.23 -2.90
N ASP A 110 -1.95 11.71 -2.00
CA ASP A 110 -2.18 10.26 -1.89
C ASP A 110 -3.08 9.77 -3.03
N GLU A 111 -2.92 8.50 -3.44
CA GLU A 111 -3.67 7.90 -4.56
C GLU A 111 -3.66 8.79 -5.82
N ILE A 112 -2.49 9.32 -6.17
CA ILE A 112 -2.33 10.29 -7.27
C ILE A 112 -2.81 9.75 -8.63
N HIS A 113 -2.82 8.42 -8.81
CA HIS A 113 -3.35 7.74 -10.00
C HIS A 113 -4.87 7.91 -10.19
N ARG A 114 -5.57 8.48 -9.20
CA ARG A 114 -7.01 8.75 -9.23
C ARG A 114 -7.33 10.21 -9.56
N LEU A 115 -6.35 11.00 -9.95
CA LEU A 115 -6.59 12.33 -10.47
C LEU A 115 -7.39 12.26 -11.78
N ALA A 116 -8.30 13.19 -11.98
CA ALA A 116 -8.98 13.34 -13.26
C ALA A 116 -7.99 13.86 -14.33
N PRO A 117 -8.10 13.42 -15.60
CA PRO A 117 -7.18 13.87 -16.66
C PRO A 117 -7.04 15.38 -16.77
N ALA A 118 -8.13 16.14 -16.66
CA ALA A 118 -8.11 17.60 -16.70
C ALA A 118 -7.34 18.23 -15.52
N VAL A 119 -7.20 17.53 -14.39
CA VAL A 119 -6.40 17.96 -13.24
C VAL A 119 -4.93 17.63 -13.47
N GLU A 120 -4.63 16.46 -14.06
CA GLU A 120 -3.26 16.10 -14.42
C GLU A 120 -2.65 17.09 -15.42
N GLU A 121 -3.40 17.53 -16.44
CA GLU A 121 -2.93 18.48 -17.47
C GLU A 121 -2.48 19.82 -16.86
N ILE A 122 -3.15 20.25 -15.79
CA ILE A 122 -2.76 21.48 -15.06
C ILE A 122 -1.54 21.22 -14.16
N LEU A 123 -1.40 20.00 -13.65
CA LEU A 123 -0.27 19.64 -12.79
C LEU A 123 1.06 19.63 -13.56
N TYR A 124 1.05 19.34 -14.86
CA TYR A 124 2.27 19.25 -15.67
C TYR A 124 3.08 20.56 -15.69
N PRO A 125 2.54 21.71 -16.12
CA PRO A 125 3.30 22.97 -16.10
C PRO A 125 3.63 23.43 -14.67
N ALA A 126 2.79 23.08 -13.69
CA ALA A 126 3.07 23.38 -12.29
C ALA A 126 4.31 22.64 -11.77
N MET A 127 4.56 21.40 -12.23
CA MET A 127 5.73 20.61 -11.85
C MET A 127 7.00 21.03 -12.62
N GLU A 128 6.91 21.36 -13.90
CA GLU A 128 8.06 21.67 -14.74
C GLU A 128 8.52 23.11 -14.60
N ASP A 129 7.58 24.05 -14.79
CA ASP A 129 7.85 25.47 -14.91
C ASP A 129 7.45 26.27 -13.68
N PHE A 130 6.82 25.65 -12.67
CA PHE A 130 6.21 26.35 -11.54
C PHE A 130 5.19 27.40 -11.98
N GLN A 131 4.40 27.08 -12.98
CA GLN A 131 3.38 27.95 -13.56
C GLN A 131 2.04 27.20 -13.61
N LEU A 132 0.98 27.97 -13.47
CA LEU A 132 -0.38 27.47 -13.51
C LEU A 132 -1.15 28.24 -14.59
N ASP A 133 -1.63 27.53 -15.62
CA ASP A 133 -2.47 28.10 -16.66
C ASP A 133 -3.94 27.80 -16.33
N LEU A 134 -4.72 28.83 -16.05
CA LEU A 134 -6.14 28.72 -15.74
C LEU A 134 -6.98 29.42 -16.80
N ILE A 135 -8.04 28.76 -17.23
CA ILE A 135 -9.07 29.36 -18.08
C ILE A 135 -10.14 29.95 -17.16
N ILE A 136 -10.32 31.28 -17.20
CA ILE A 136 -11.32 32.01 -16.42
C ILE A 136 -12.43 32.47 -17.37
N GLY A 137 -13.70 32.17 -17.02
CA GLY A 137 -14.85 32.47 -17.82
C GLY A 137 -15.31 31.34 -18.70
N GLU A 138 -16.42 31.54 -19.43
CA GLU A 138 -17.01 30.52 -20.30
C GLU A 138 -17.20 31.09 -21.74
N GLY A 139 -17.19 30.19 -22.72
CA GLY A 139 -17.42 30.51 -24.12
C GLY A 139 -16.35 31.45 -24.73
N PRO A 140 -16.71 32.26 -25.74
CA PRO A 140 -15.76 33.12 -26.47
C PRO A 140 -15.10 34.20 -25.63
N ALA A 141 -15.61 34.50 -24.43
CA ALA A 141 -15.07 35.48 -23.49
C ALA A 141 -14.07 34.84 -22.48
N ALA A 142 -13.84 33.53 -22.55
CA ALA A 142 -12.85 32.85 -21.71
C ALA A 142 -11.44 33.43 -21.95
N ARG A 143 -10.71 33.66 -20.86
CA ARG A 143 -9.31 34.14 -20.90
C ARG A 143 -8.42 33.16 -20.19
N SER A 144 -7.27 32.88 -20.79
CA SER A 144 -6.19 32.17 -20.09
C SER A 144 -5.42 33.15 -19.21
N VAL A 145 -5.27 32.80 -17.94
CA VAL A 145 -4.48 33.55 -16.96
C VAL A 145 -3.35 32.63 -16.50
N ARG A 146 -2.11 33.11 -16.64
CA ARG A 146 -0.92 32.41 -16.12
C ARG A 146 -0.56 32.95 -14.76
N ILE A 147 -0.35 32.08 -13.81
CA ILE A 147 0.03 32.40 -12.43
C ILE A 147 1.38 31.74 -12.16
N ASP A 148 2.37 32.52 -11.73
CA ASP A 148 3.63 31.97 -11.25
C ASP A 148 3.45 31.40 -9.84
N LEU A 149 4.00 30.21 -9.60
CA LEU A 149 3.95 29.48 -8.33
C LEU A 149 5.30 29.59 -7.60
N SER A 150 5.25 29.58 -6.28
CA SER A 150 6.45 29.33 -5.48
C SER A 150 7.05 27.98 -5.83
N ARG A 151 8.38 27.82 -5.76
CA ARG A 151 9.02 26.52 -5.97
C ARG A 151 8.60 25.57 -4.84
N PHE A 152 8.08 24.40 -5.19
CA PHE A 152 7.57 23.41 -4.24
C PHE A 152 8.03 22.01 -4.60
N THR A 153 7.93 21.11 -3.67
CA THR A 153 8.13 19.68 -3.89
C THR A 153 6.78 18.96 -3.93
N LEU A 154 6.44 18.32 -5.06
CA LEU A 154 5.32 17.40 -5.12
C LEU A 154 5.78 16.01 -4.67
N ILE A 155 5.09 15.41 -3.71
CA ILE A 155 5.24 14.00 -3.36
C ILE A 155 3.94 13.28 -3.72
N GLY A 156 3.99 12.48 -4.78
CA GLY A 156 2.89 11.60 -5.17
C GLY A 156 3.00 10.24 -4.49
N ALA A 157 1.87 9.67 -4.06
CA ALA A 157 1.82 8.28 -3.62
C ALA A 157 0.81 7.49 -4.45
N THR A 158 1.18 6.26 -4.81
CA THR A 158 0.30 5.37 -5.58
C THR A 158 0.44 3.91 -5.15
N THR A 159 -0.67 3.19 -5.16
CA THR A 159 -0.70 1.72 -5.06
C THR A 159 -0.62 1.05 -6.43
N ARG A 160 -0.95 1.78 -7.51
CA ARG A 160 -1.11 1.27 -8.88
C ARG A 160 -0.30 2.10 -9.88
N THR A 161 1.00 1.85 -9.99
CA THR A 161 1.88 2.57 -10.93
C THR A 161 1.44 2.44 -12.40
N GLY A 162 0.82 1.33 -12.77
CA GLY A 162 0.32 1.09 -14.13
C GLY A 162 -0.88 1.96 -14.53
N LEU A 163 -1.53 2.63 -13.57
CA LEU A 163 -2.63 3.57 -13.85
C LEU A 163 -2.16 5.02 -13.98
N LEU A 164 -0.89 5.32 -13.65
CA LEU A 164 -0.32 6.64 -13.90
C LEU A 164 -0.06 6.82 -15.39
N THR A 165 -0.42 7.98 -15.91
CA THR A 165 -0.04 8.36 -17.28
C THR A 165 1.48 8.46 -17.39
N THR A 166 2.02 8.13 -18.56
CA THR A 166 3.46 8.25 -18.82
C THR A 166 3.96 9.69 -18.60
N PRO A 167 3.26 10.73 -19.09
CA PRO A 167 3.67 12.10 -18.87
C PRO A 167 3.77 12.50 -17.38
N LEU A 168 2.81 12.08 -16.56
CA LEU A 168 2.88 12.36 -15.12
C LEU A 168 4.04 11.65 -14.46
N ARG A 169 4.24 10.38 -14.79
CA ARG A 169 5.30 9.56 -14.18
C ARG A 169 6.70 10.09 -14.49
N GLU A 170 6.95 10.56 -15.72
CA GLU A 170 8.26 11.06 -16.15
C GLU A 170 8.64 12.40 -15.49
N ARG A 171 7.68 13.13 -14.93
CA ARG A 171 7.92 14.39 -14.22
C ARG A 171 8.39 14.20 -12.78
N PHE A 172 8.36 12.99 -12.26
CA PHE A 172 8.95 12.69 -10.97
C PHE A 172 10.44 12.36 -11.11
N GLY A 173 11.29 13.27 -10.67
CA GLY A 173 12.75 13.09 -10.70
C GLY A 173 13.24 12.00 -9.74
N ILE A 174 12.46 11.69 -8.69
CA ILE A 174 12.81 10.71 -7.66
C ILE A 174 11.71 9.63 -7.55
N PRO A 175 11.72 8.61 -8.43
CA PRO A 175 10.81 7.47 -8.30
C PRO A 175 11.32 6.48 -7.25
N ILE A 176 10.49 6.19 -6.25
CA ILE A 176 10.81 5.28 -5.15
C ILE A 176 9.73 4.20 -5.06
N ARG A 177 10.16 2.95 -5.10
CA ARG A 177 9.30 1.80 -4.86
C ARG A 177 9.54 1.28 -3.44
N LEU A 178 8.46 1.10 -2.69
CA LEU A 178 8.47 0.45 -1.37
C LEU A 178 8.06 -1.01 -1.53
N ASP A 179 8.82 -1.87 -0.89
CA ASP A 179 8.58 -3.31 -0.88
C ASP A 179 8.00 -3.76 0.47
N PHE A 180 7.45 -4.99 0.51
CA PHE A 180 7.01 -5.58 1.75
C PHE A 180 8.18 -5.75 2.72
N TYR A 181 7.87 -5.62 4.00
CA TYR A 181 8.84 -5.76 5.09
C TYR A 181 9.09 -7.23 5.42
N GLY A 182 10.32 -7.56 5.74
CA GLY A 182 10.69 -8.84 6.33
C GLY A 182 10.20 -8.97 7.78
N VAL A 183 10.09 -10.21 8.26
CA VAL A 183 9.68 -10.46 9.65
C VAL A 183 10.61 -9.78 10.65
N PRO A 184 11.95 -9.77 10.51
CA PRO A 184 12.84 -9.07 11.44
C PRO A 184 12.59 -7.56 11.54
N GLU A 185 12.31 -6.90 10.40
CA GLU A 185 11.97 -5.48 10.37
C GLU A 185 10.64 -5.20 11.07
N LEU A 186 9.63 -6.05 10.83
CA LEU A 186 8.34 -5.95 11.50
C LEU A 186 8.41 -6.22 13.00
N GLU A 187 9.28 -7.14 13.46
CA GLU A 187 9.54 -7.33 14.88
C GLU A 187 10.08 -6.07 15.54
N GLU A 188 11.00 -5.39 14.88
CA GLU A 188 11.55 -4.14 15.39
C GLU A 188 10.49 -3.04 15.47
N ILE A 189 9.62 -2.94 14.43
CA ILE A 189 8.46 -2.03 14.42
C ILE A 189 7.50 -2.36 15.56
N VAL A 190 7.18 -3.65 15.76
CA VAL A 190 6.30 -4.10 16.85
C VAL A 190 6.90 -3.79 18.23
N ARG A 191 8.19 -4.06 18.44
CA ARG A 191 8.88 -3.74 19.69
C ARG A 191 8.94 -2.23 19.96
N ARG A 192 9.19 -1.42 18.91
CA ARG A 192 9.11 0.04 19.03
C ARG A 192 7.71 0.49 19.40
N GLY A 193 6.68 -0.04 18.71
CA GLY A 193 5.28 0.25 19.01
C GLY A 193 4.89 -0.15 20.43
N ALA A 194 5.30 -1.33 20.90
CA ALA A 194 5.03 -1.80 22.26
C ALA A 194 5.64 -0.88 23.32
N ARG A 195 6.89 -0.41 23.13
CA ARG A 195 7.51 0.58 24.03
C ARG A 195 6.71 1.88 24.10
N LEU A 196 6.25 2.41 22.97
CA LEU A 196 5.44 3.63 22.91
C LEU A 196 4.07 3.46 23.55
N LEU A 197 3.50 2.24 23.52
CA LEU A 197 2.24 1.88 24.16
C LEU A 197 2.41 1.46 25.63
N ALA A 198 3.63 1.49 26.19
CA ALA A 198 3.95 0.98 27.51
C ALA A 198 3.49 -0.49 27.73
N LEU A 199 3.53 -1.31 26.67
CA LEU A 199 3.13 -2.72 26.68
C LEU A 199 4.37 -3.60 26.90
N PRO A 200 4.49 -4.33 28.03
CA PRO A 200 5.51 -5.35 28.20
C PRO A 200 5.34 -6.45 27.16
N LEU A 201 6.36 -6.66 26.31
CA LEU A 201 6.32 -7.59 25.19
C LEU A 201 7.62 -8.36 25.12
N THR A 202 7.55 -9.70 25.09
CA THR A 202 8.74 -10.52 24.89
C THR A 202 9.17 -10.57 23.43
N PRO A 203 10.42 -10.94 23.13
CA PRO A 203 10.87 -11.13 21.74
C PRO A 203 10.01 -12.13 20.97
N GLU A 204 9.59 -13.23 21.61
CA GLU A 204 8.77 -14.28 21.03
C GLU A 204 7.35 -13.77 20.74
N GLY A 205 6.78 -12.95 21.61
CA GLY A 205 5.50 -12.27 21.38
C GLY A 205 5.58 -11.28 20.22
N ALA A 206 6.69 -10.53 20.12
CA ALA A 206 6.94 -9.63 18.99
C ALA A 206 7.04 -10.39 17.67
N HIS A 207 7.77 -11.51 17.66
CA HIS A 207 7.88 -12.40 16.50
C HIS A 207 6.52 -12.92 16.05
N GLU A 208 5.68 -13.39 17.00
CA GLU A 208 4.36 -13.94 16.72
C GLU A 208 3.44 -12.91 16.04
N ILE A 209 3.44 -11.66 16.50
CA ILE A 209 2.69 -10.57 15.88
C ILE A 209 3.26 -10.23 14.50
N ALA A 210 4.59 -10.11 14.39
CA ALA A 210 5.28 -9.69 13.17
C ALA A 210 5.06 -10.67 12.01
N ARG A 211 5.18 -11.98 12.25
CA ARG A 211 5.02 -13.00 11.20
C ARG A 211 3.61 -13.07 10.62
N ARG A 212 2.59 -12.62 11.38
CA ARG A 212 1.19 -12.54 10.91
C ARG A 212 0.81 -11.17 10.34
N ALA A 213 1.72 -10.20 10.34
CA ALA A 213 1.47 -8.82 9.92
C ALA A 213 1.50 -8.61 8.40
N ARG A 214 1.58 -9.67 7.59
CA ARG A 214 1.45 -9.62 6.13
C ARG A 214 2.46 -8.72 5.43
N GLY A 215 3.67 -8.58 5.98
CA GLY A 215 4.72 -7.73 5.42
C GLY A 215 4.43 -6.22 5.51
N THR A 216 3.45 -5.78 6.31
CA THR A 216 3.05 -4.37 6.35
C THR A 216 3.07 -3.78 7.76
N PRO A 217 3.77 -2.64 7.97
CA PRO A 217 3.80 -1.93 9.25
C PRO A 217 2.41 -1.56 9.79
N ARG A 218 1.47 -1.19 8.92
CA ARG A 218 0.10 -0.83 9.32
C ARG A 218 -0.63 -2.00 9.96
N VAL A 219 -0.54 -3.19 9.36
CA VAL A 219 -1.15 -4.40 9.93
C VAL A 219 -0.46 -4.78 11.24
N ALA A 220 0.89 -4.70 11.31
CA ALA A 220 1.65 -4.94 12.53
C ALA A 220 1.17 -4.05 13.69
N GLY A 221 0.98 -2.75 13.43
CA GLY A 221 0.46 -1.80 14.42
C GLY A 221 -0.97 -2.10 14.87
N ARG A 222 -1.84 -2.53 13.95
CA ARG A 222 -3.22 -2.96 14.31
C ARG A 222 -3.20 -4.20 15.18
N LEU A 223 -2.47 -5.24 14.76
CA LEU A 223 -2.38 -6.48 15.53
C LEU A 223 -1.80 -6.23 16.92
N LEU A 224 -0.75 -5.41 17.03
CA LEU A 224 -0.17 -5.05 18.32
C LEU A 224 -1.20 -4.39 19.26
N ARG A 225 -2.01 -3.45 18.76
CA ARG A 225 -3.07 -2.81 19.56
C ARG A 225 -4.13 -3.80 20.02
N ARG A 226 -4.59 -4.67 19.14
CA ARG A 226 -5.57 -5.70 19.50
C ARG A 226 -5.00 -6.69 20.51
N VAL A 227 -3.79 -7.17 20.31
CA VAL A 227 -3.11 -8.04 21.30
C VAL A 227 -2.96 -7.35 22.66
N ARG A 228 -2.66 -6.04 22.67
CA ARG A 228 -2.65 -5.24 23.91
C ARG A 228 -4.01 -5.25 24.60
N ASP A 229 -5.11 -5.08 23.83
CA ASP A 229 -6.45 -5.04 24.41
C ASP A 229 -6.79 -6.38 25.09
N PHE A 230 -6.49 -7.51 24.46
CA PHE A 230 -6.63 -8.85 25.05
C PHE A 230 -5.76 -9.03 26.30
N ALA A 231 -4.49 -8.67 26.22
CA ALA A 231 -3.58 -8.78 27.36
C ALA A 231 -4.01 -7.93 28.56
N SER A 232 -4.59 -6.75 28.30
CA SER A 232 -5.11 -5.86 29.34
C SER A 232 -6.34 -6.46 30.05
N VAL A 233 -7.22 -7.10 29.31
CA VAL A 233 -8.41 -7.77 29.88
C VAL A 233 -8.03 -9.02 30.66
N ASP A 234 -7.07 -9.80 30.14
CA ASP A 234 -6.55 -11.02 30.79
C ASP A 234 -5.68 -10.72 32.03
N GLY A 235 -5.32 -9.46 32.30
CA GLY A 235 -4.43 -9.07 33.38
C GLY A 235 -2.99 -9.60 33.24
N SER A 236 -2.55 -9.84 32.01
CA SER A 236 -1.25 -10.42 31.72
C SER A 236 -0.10 -9.46 32.02
N ALA A 237 0.92 -9.89 32.76
CA ALA A 237 2.07 -9.06 33.11
C ALA A 237 2.96 -8.70 31.90
N ALA A 238 3.02 -9.57 30.91
CA ALA A 238 3.73 -9.35 29.65
C ALA A 238 3.12 -10.21 28.55
N VAL A 239 3.21 -9.75 27.31
CA VAL A 239 2.75 -10.49 26.13
C VAL A 239 3.88 -11.39 25.63
N ASP A 240 3.71 -12.68 25.81
CA ASP A 240 4.57 -13.72 25.23
C ASP A 240 3.97 -14.31 23.93
N ALA A 241 4.63 -15.30 23.34
CA ALA A 241 4.13 -15.96 22.12
C ALA A 241 2.76 -16.61 22.32
N LYS A 242 2.48 -17.19 23.50
CA LYS A 242 1.20 -17.88 23.76
C LYS A 242 0.04 -16.92 23.87
N ILE A 243 0.26 -15.80 24.55
CA ILE A 243 -0.75 -14.74 24.70
C ILE A 243 -1.01 -14.10 23.33
N ALA A 244 0.06 -13.80 22.56
CA ALA A 244 -0.08 -13.27 21.22
C ALA A 244 -0.83 -14.23 20.29
N ASP A 245 -0.46 -15.52 20.28
CA ASP A 245 -1.11 -16.56 19.46
C ASP A 245 -2.60 -16.69 19.80
N ARG A 246 -2.95 -16.79 21.11
CA ARG A 246 -4.34 -16.87 21.56
C ARG A 246 -5.15 -15.64 21.14
N ALA A 247 -4.62 -14.45 21.32
CA ALA A 247 -5.29 -13.21 20.92
C ALA A 247 -5.51 -13.16 19.40
N LEU A 248 -4.51 -13.54 18.62
CA LEU A 248 -4.59 -13.54 17.15
C LEU A 248 -5.54 -14.63 16.63
N ALA A 249 -5.58 -15.79 17.27
CA ALA A 249 -6.55 -16.83 16.96
C ALA A 249 -8.00 -16.39 17.23
N GLN A 250 -8.26 -15.64 18.31
CA GLN A 250 -9.56 -15.05 18.60
C GLN A 250 -9.97 -13.98 17.58
N LEU A 251 -9.01 -13.34 16.92
CA LEU A 251 -9.20 -12.42 15.80
C LEU A 251 -9.32 -13.14 14.44
N GLU A 252 -9.39 -14.47 14.44
CA GLU A 252 -9.45 -15.32 13.24
C GLU A 252 -8.24 -15.10 12.31
N VAL A 253 -7.08 -14.73 12.87
CA VAL A 253 -5.82 -14.60 12.14
C VAL A 253 -5.01 -15.87 12.34
N ASP A 254 -4.83 -16.64 11.28
CA ASP A 254 -4.12 -17.92 11.33
C ASP A 254 -2.59 -17.75 11.42
N SER A 255 -1.88 -18.88 11.50
CA SER A 255 -0.42 -18.92 11.63
C SER A 255 0.34 -18.32 10.44
N ARG A 256 -0.31 -18.16 9.29
CA ARG A 256 0.24 -17.54 8.07
C ARG A 256 -0.25 -16.10 7.88
N GLY A 257 -1.00 -15.55 8.84
CA GLY A 257 -1.58 -14.22 8.74
C GLY A 257 -2.75 -14.13 7.77
N LEU A 258 -3.47 -15.22 7.53
CA LEU A 258 -4.71 -15.21 6.76
C LEU A 258 -5.90 -15.03 7.70
N ASP A 259 -6.89 -14.23 7.27
CA ASP A 259 -8.14 -14.07 7.99
C ASP A 259 -9.30 -14.85 7.34
N ALA A 260 -10.48 -14.75 7.93
CA ALA A 260 -11.67 -15.44 7.46
C ALA A 260 -12.00 -15.16 5.97
N LEU A 261 -11.75 -13.94 5.49
CA LEU A 261 -12.03 -13.58 4.10
C LEU A 261 -11.00 -14.17 3.14
N ASP A 262 -9.72 -14.27 3.52
CA ASP A 262 -8.71 -14.98 2.75
C ASP A 262 -9.07 -16.45 2.62
N HIS A 263 -9.47 -17.08 3.72
CA HIS A 263 -9.93 -18.47 3.71
C HIS A 263 -11.17 -18.66 2.83
N ARG A 264 -12.15 -17.75 2.89
CA ARG A 264 -13.32 -17.78 2.00
C ARG A 264 -12.91 -17.65 0.53
N TYR A 265 -11.98 -16.75 0.22
CA TYR A 265 -11.46 -16.54 -1.13
C TYR A 265 -10.78 -17.81 -1.65
N LEU A 266 -9.85 -18.37 -0.90
CA LEU A 266 -9.15 -19.60 -1.30
C LEU A 266 -10.10 -20.80 -1.42
N ARG A 267 -11.01 -20.98 -0.45
CA ARG A 267 -12.01 -22.05 -0.50
C ARG A 267 -12.98 -21.91 -1.67
N CYS A 268 -13.39 -20.68 -2.00
CA CYS A 268 -14.24 -20.43 -3.15
C CYS A 268 -13.59 -20.97 -4.44
N ILE A 269 -12.31 -20.67 -4.67
CA ILE A 269 -11.60 -21.15 -5.85
C ILE A 269 -11.34 -22.66 -5.77
N ALA A 270 -10.98 -23.19 -4.60
CA ALA A 270 -10.68 -24.60 -4.42
C ALA A 270 -11.92 -25.49 -4.67
N VAL A 271 -13.03 -25.15 -4.00
CA VAL A 271 -14.21 -26.01 -3.94
C VAL A 271 -15.14 -25.79 -5.14
N ASN A 272 -15.44 -24.52 -5.46
CA ASN A 272 -16.43 -24.22 -6.49
C ASN A 272 -15.84 -24.28 -7.91
N TYR A 273 -14.52 -24.10 -8.05
CA TYR A 273 -13.87 -24.01 -9.37
C TYR A 273 -12.66 -24.96 -9.52
N GLY A 274 -12.55 -25.98 -8.65
CA GLY A 274 -11.51 -27.02 -8.76
C GLY A 274 -10.08 -26.50 -8.73
N GLY A 275 -9.85 -25.34 -8.12
CA GLY A 275 -8.53 -24.66 -8.08
C GLY A 275 -8.31 -23.65 -9.19
N GLY A 276 -9.26 -23.44 -10.08
CA GLY A 276 -9.20 -22.48 -11.18
C GLY A 276 -8.79 -23.11 -12.53
N PRO A 277 -8.63 -22.28 -13.59
CA PRO A 277 -8.65 -20.81 -13.59
C PRO A 277 -10.06 -20.21 -13.48
N VAL A 278 -10.21 -19.13 -12.70
CA VAL A 278 -11.49 -18.44 -12.51
C VAL A 278 -11.33 -16.91 -12.66
N GLY A 279 -12.28 -16.27 -13.34
CA GLY A 279 -12.27 -14.82 -13.55
C GLY A 279 -12.54 -14.02 -12.28
N ILE A 280 -12.00 -12.80 -12.19
CA ILE A 280 -12.17 -11.94 -11.02
C ILE A 280 -13.62 -11.58 -10.74
N GLU A 281 -14.41 -11.30 -11.77
CA GLU A 281 -15.83 -10.94 -11.66
C GLU A 281 -16.66 -12.08 -11.07
N THR A 282 -16.31 -13.33 -11.43
CA THR A 282 -16.96 -14.53 -10.89
C THR A 282 -16.64 -14.70 -9.39
N ILE A 283 -15.40 -14.46 -9.00
CA ILE A 283 -14.98 -14.52 -7.58
C ILE A 283 -15.65 -13.39 -6.80
N ALA A 284 -15.68 -12.17 -7.34
CA ALA A 284 -16.30 -11.00 -6.75
C ALA A 284 -17.78 -11.25 -6.44
N ALA A 285 -18.52 -11.79 -7.42
CA ALA A 285 -19.91 -12.18 -7.24
C ALA A 285 -20.09 -13.27 -6.19
N ALA A 286 -19.26 -14.33 -6.21
CA ALA A 286 -19.33 -15.44 -5.26
C ALA A 286 -19.04 -15.02 -3.82
N LEU A 287 -18.17 -14.04 -3.61
CA LEU A 287 -17.80 -13.52 -2.28
C LEU A 287 -18.67 -12.36 -1.82
N SER A 288 -19.46 -11.77 -2.72
CA SER A 288 -20.20 -10.50 -2.52
C SER A 288 -19.25 -9.35 -2.13
N GLU A 289 -18.05 -9.34 -2.74
CA GLU A 289 -17.02 -8.32 -2.53
C GLU A 289 -16.76 -7.54 -3.82
N PRO A 290 -16.49 -6.23 -3.76
CA PRO A 290 -16.11 -5.46 -4.93
C PRO A 290 -14.79 -6.00 -5.53
N ARG A 291 -14.70 -6.00 -6.86
CA ARG A 291 -13.48 -6.41 -7.58
C ARG A 291 -12.24 -5.70 -7.05
N ASP A 292 -12.30 -4.37 -6.90
CA ASP A 292 -11.16 -3.58 -6.42
C ASP A 292 -10.71 -4.00 -5.02
N ALA A 293 -11.64 -4.34 -4.13
CA ALA A 293 -11.30 -4.84 -2.80
C ALA A 293 -10.53 -6.17 -2.87
N ILE A 294 -10.93 -7.06 -3.78
CA ILE A 294 -10.22 -8.32 -3.98
C ILE A 294 -8.80 -8.05 -4.52
N GLU A 295 -8.67 -7.25 -5.56
CA GLU A 295 -7.39 -6.99 -6.23
C GLU A 295 -6.40 -6.18 -5.37
N GLU A 296 -6.88 -5.31 -4.47
CA GLU A 296 -6.04 -4.43 -3.67
C GLU A 296 -5.78 -4.93 -2.24
N ILE A 297 -6.72 -5.71 -1.68
CA ILE A 297 -6.66 -6.07 -0.26
C ILE A 297 -6.39 -7.55 -0.04
N ILE A 298 -7.01 -8.43 -0.86
CA ILE A 298 -6.93 -9.89 -0.67
C ILE A 298 -5.74 -10.46 -1.45
N GLU A 299 -5.76 -10.30 -2.78
CA GLU A 299 -4.81 -10.96 -3.68
C GLU A 299 -3.33 -10.58 -3.47
N PRO A 300 -2.94 -9.33 -3.12
CA PRO A 300 -1.52 -8.99 -3.04
C PRO A 300 -0.74 -9.86 -2.06
N TYR A 301 -1.31 -10.13 -0.89
CA TYR A 301 -0.67 -11.00 0.08
C TYR A 301 -0.69 -12.47 -0.33
N LEU A 302 -1.80 -12.95 -0.87
CA LEU A 302 -1.93 -14.33 -1.33
C LEU A 302 -0.98 -14.64 -2.50
N LEU A 303 -0.76 -13.65 -3.41
CA LEU A 303 0.25 -13.71 -4.48
C LEU A 303 1.66 -13.77 -3.91
N GLN A 304 1.97 -12.89 -2.95
CA GLN A 304 3.28 -12.84 -2.28
C GLN A 304 3.60 -14.14 -1.56
N GLN A 305 2.61 -14.76 -0.90
CA GLN A 305 2.77 -16.04 -0.21
C GLN A 305 2.75 -17.25 -1.16
N GLY A 306 2.51 -17.02 -2.44
CA GLY A 306 2.45 -18.07 -3.45
C GLY A 306 1.25 -19.00 -3.30
N PHE A 307 0.14 -18.54 -2.69
CA PHE A 307 -1.10 -19.30 -2.62
C PHE A 307 -1.90 -19.27 -3.91
N ILE A 308 -1.79 -18.17 -4.65
CA ILE A 308 -2.47 -17.97 -5.92
C ILE A 308 -1.50 -17.53 -7.02
N ALA A 309 -1.86 -17.80 -8.27
CA ALA A 309 -1.21 -17.26 -9.45
C ALA A 309 -2.24 -16.57 -10.37
N ARG A 310 -1.82 -15.49 -11.03
CA ARG A 310 -2.63 -14.84 -12.07
C ARG A 310 -2.21 -15.35 -13.44
N THR A 311 -3.17 -15.83 -14.21
CA THR A 311 -2.99 -16.29 -15.59
C THR A 311 -3.86 -15.48 -16.53
N PRO A 312 -3.64 -15.52 -17.86
CA PRO A 312 -4.55 -14.87 -18.83
C PRO A 312 -5.99 -15.34 -18.75
N ARG A 313 -6.22 -16.58 -18.27
CA ARG A 313 -7.56 -17.16 -18.09
C ARG A 313 -8.19 -16.87 -16.75
N GLY A 314 -7.44 -16.33 -15.78
CA GLY A 314 -7.94 -16.02 -14.45
C GLY A 314 -6.99 -16.43 -13.33
N ARG A 315 -7.53 -16.53 -12.12
CA ARG A 315 -6.82 -16.90 -10.88
C ARG A 315 -6.78 -18.40 -10.73
N VAL A 316 -5.62 -18.91 -10.31
CA VAL A 316 -5.38 -20.34 -10.09
C VAL A 316 -4.76 -20.50 -8.71
N LEU A 317 -5.22 -21.51 -7.96
CA LEU A 317 -4.57 -21.89 -6.70
C LEU A 317 -3.32 -22.70 -6.96
N THR A 318 -2.33 -22.51 -6.11
CA THR A 318 -1.11 -23.32 -6.09
C THR A 318 -1.28 -24.54 -5.17
N PRO A 319 -0.43 -25.56 -5.26
CA PRO A 319 -0.46 -26.69 -4.34
C PRO A 319 -0.33 -26.28 -2.87
N SER A 320 0.42 -25.21 -2.57
CA SER A 320 0.57 -24.69 -1.20
C SER A 320 -0.74 -24.18 -0.61
N ALA A 321 -1.65 -23.62 -1.43
CA ALA A 321 -2.97 -23.22 -1.00
C ALA A 321 -3.83 -24.41 -0.58
N PHE A 322 -3.82 -25.48 -1.36
CA PHE A 322 -4.54 -26.71 -1.01
C PHE A 322 -4.03 -27.34 0.28
N THR A 323 -2.70 -27.42 0.42
CA THR A 323 -2.08 -27.91 1.67
C THR A 323 -2.50 -27.06 2.87
N HIS A 324 -2.48 -25.73 2.72
CA HIS A 324 -2.88 -24.80 3.79
C HIS A 324 -4.36 -24.94 4.17
N LEU A 325 -5.23 -25.18 3.19
CA LEU A 325 -6.66 -25.39 3.42
C LEU A 325 -6.99 -26.79 3.96
N GLY A 326 -6.02 -27.71 4.02
CA GLY A 326 -6.24 -29.13 4.34
C GLY A 326 -7.06 -29.86 3.28
N LEU A 327 -7.01 -29.41 2.03
CA LEU A 327 -7.74 -30.01 0.91
C LEU A 327 -6.78 -30.80 0.01
N PRO A 328 -7.24 -31.89 -0.63
CA PRO A 328 -6.44 -32.58 -1.63
C PRO A 328 -6.23 -31.65 -2.84
N ALA A 329 -4.98 -31.53 -3.28
CA ALA A 329 -4.69 -30.82 -4.53
C ALA A 329 -5.32 -31.60 -5.71
N PRO A 330 -5.93 -30.92 -6.70
CA PRO A 330 -6.42 -31.61 -7.89
C PRO A 330 -5.24 -32.35 -8.54
N SER A 331 -5.45 -33.60 -8.90
CA SER A 331 -4.49 -34.36 -9.69
C SER A 331 -4.19 -33.54 -10.95
N PRO A 332 -2.93 -33.43 -11.41
CA PRO A 332 -2.65 -32.82 -12.69
C PRO A 332 -3.52 -33.54 -13.72
N SER A 333 -4.58 -32.88 -14.17
CA SER A 333 -5.39 -33.41 -15.27
C SER A 333 -4.40 -33.57 -16.42
N SER A 334 -4.28 -34.79 -16.90
CA SER A 334 -3.69 -35.11 -18.21
C SER A 334 -4.59 -34.45 -19.26
N ASN A 335 -4.59 -33.14 -19.32
CA ASN A 335 -5.08 -32.41 -20.47
C ASN A 335 -4.08 -32.67 -21.57
N GLY A 336 -4.42 -33.68 -22.34
CA GLY A 336 -3.75 -34.07 -23.55
C GLY A 336 -3.43 -32.81 -24.35
N GLN A 337 -2.16 -32.52 -24.49
CA GLN A 337 -1.68 -32.02 -25.73
C GLN A 337 -2.14 -33.03 -26.79
N TYR A 338 -3.25 -32.75 -27.45
CA TYR A 338 -3.52 -33.34 -28.73
C TYR A 338 -2.32 -32.94 -29.60
N GLY A 339 -1.43 -33.91 -29.80
CA GLY A 339 -0.37 -33.85 -30.78
C GLY A 339 -1.01 -33.63 -32.14
N MET A 340 -0.91 -32.39 -32.61
CA MET A 340 -1.36 -31.98 -33.94
C MET A 340 -0.24 -32.26 -34.94
N PHE A 341 0.32 -33.46 -34.91
CA PHE A 341 1.16 -34.03 -35.99
C PHE A 341 1.15 -35.59 -35.82
N GLY A 342 0.01 -36.18 -36.15
CA GLY A 342 -0.01 -37.57 -36.52
C GLY A 342 0.65 -37.70 -37.89
N GLN A 343 1.92 -38.10 -37.94
CA GLN A 343 2.45 -38.75 -39.14
C GLN A 343 1.82 -40.12 -39.20
N ASP A 344 1.00 -40.36 -40.22
CA ASP A 344 0.55 -41.67 -40.65
C ASP A 344 1.82 -42.44 -41.13
N PRO A 345 2.08 -43.63 -40.59
CA PRO A 345 3.15 -44.47 -41.14
C PRO A 345 2.59 -45.46 -42.11
N ASN A 346 2.04 -44.98 -43.24
CA ASN A 346 1.79 -45.82 -44.45
C ASN A 346 1.33 -44.90 -45.59
N ASP A 347 2.31 -44.37 -46.33
CA ASP A 347 2.31 -44.24 -47.77
C ASP A 347 3.77 -43.95 -48.26
#